data_cf38cab07951df04019200f13a9722c9
#
_entry.id   cf38cab07951df04019200f13a9722c9
#
_cell.length_a   1.000
_cell.length_b   1.000
_cell.length_c   1.000
_cell.angle_alpha   90.00
_cell.angle_beta   90.00
_cell.angle_gamma   90.00
#
_symmetry.space_group_name_H-M   'P 1'
#
loop_
_entity.id
_entity.type
_entity.pdbx_description
1 polymer ?
#
loop_
_entity_poly.entity_id
_entity_poly.type
_entity_poly.pdbx_seq_one_letter_code
_entity_poly.pdbx_strand_id
1 'polypeptide(L)'
;KCFSFRQVLIELGLNPKGGGNYQVIHNKIKELNIDISHFSGKLWSKGKILGPKINIQDYLNNLKPIQSFKLKNKLIREGLLIPKCSYCELSNWLDKPITLEFDHINGQHYDNSLSNLRLICPNCHALTDNYRGKNKGKTKYFL
;
A
#
# COMPACT_ATOMS: atom_id res chain seq x y z
N LYS A 1 16.17 -21.40 -17.17
CA LYS A 1 16.91 -20.18 -16.79
C LYS A 1 16.43 -19.74 -15.40
N CYS A 2 17.36 -19.73 -14.41
CA CYS A 2 17.03 -19.31 -13.05
C CYS A 2 17.23 -17.80 -12.89
N PHE A 3 16.40 -17.14 -12.05
CA PHE A 3 16.48 -15.71 -11.75
C PHE A 3 16.80 -15.42 -10.28
N SER A 4 17.10 -16.47 -9.49
CA SER A 4 17.48 -16.35 -8.08
C SER A 4 18.26 -17.57 -7.61
N PHE A 5 19.09 -17.39 -6.58
CA PHE A 5 19.78 -18.50 -5.90
C PHE A 5 18.83 -19.59 -5.40
N ARG A 6 17.63 -19.21 -4.93
CA ARG A 6 16.62 -20.15 -4.48
C ARG A 6 16.15 -21.08 -5.61
N GLN A 7 15.95 -20.54 -6.80
CA GLN A 7 15.57 -21.36 -7.98
C GLN A 7 16.68 -22.30 -8.37
N VAL A 8 17.93 -21.84 -8.35
CA VAL A 8 19.09 -22.71 -8.63
C VAL A 8 19.17 -23.86 -7.65
N LEU A 9 18.97 -23.62 -6.35
CA LEU A 9 18.95 -24.69 -5.33
C LEU A 9 17.85 -25.72 -5.61
N ILE A 10 16.65 -25.26 -5.96
CA ILE A 10 15.52 -26.15 -6.28
C ILE A 10 15.82 -27.01 -7.50
N GLU A 11 16.33 -26.40 -8.58
CA GLU A 11 16.70 -27.12 -9.81
C GLU A 11 17.80 -28.17 -9.58
N LEU A 12 18.71 -27.90 -8.66
CA LEU A 12 19.77 -28.82 -8.25
C LEU A 12 19.29 -29.87 -7.20
N GLY A 13 18.01 -29.87 -6.83
CA GLY A 13 17.49 -30.78 -5.82
C GLY A 13 17.99 -30.49 -4.39
N LEU A 14 18.53 -29.28 -4.14
CA LEU A 14 19.10 -28.89 -2.85
C LEU A 14 18.06 -28.14 -2.00
N ASN A 15 18.15 -28.31 -0.67
CA ASN A 15 17.23 -27.65 0.24
C ASN A 15 17.45 -26.13 0.26
N PRO A 16 16.46 -25.31 -0.16
CA PRO A 16 16.57 -23.86 -0.23
C PRO A 16 16.31 -23.15 1.12
N LYS A 17 16.14 -23.88 2.22
CA LYS A 17 15.93 -23.31 3.56
C LYS A 17 17.21 -23.27 4.41
N GLY A 18 18.26 -23.96 4.02
CA GLY A 18 19.53 -24.03 4.73
C GLY A 18 20.57 -23.03 4.22
N GLY A 19 21.23 -22.30 5.12
CA GLY A 19 22.25 -21.30 4.74
C GLY A 19 23.51 -21.91 4.08
N GLY A 20 23.90 -23.12 4.45
CA GLY A 20 25.10 -23.79 3.91
C GLY A 20 25.06 -23.98 2.39
N ASN A 21 23.91 -24.39 1.84
CA ASN A 21 23.73 -24.58 0.40
C ASN A 21 23.91 -23.29 -0.41
N TYR A 22 23.50 -22.15 0.17
CA TYR A 22 23.71 -20.84 -0.47
C TYR A 22 25.20 -20.51 -0.55
N GLN A 23 25.98 -20.81 0.51
CA GLN A 23 27.42 -20.57 0.52
C GLN A 23 28.15 -21.40 -0.53
N VAL A 24 27.77 -22.68 -0.68
CA VAL A 24 28.33 -23.57 -1.71
C VAL A 24 28.09 -23.02 -3.10
N ILE A 25 26.85 -22.61 -3.40
CA ILE A 25 26.53 -22.02 -4.71
C ILE A 25 27.26 -20.71 -4.96
N HIS A 26 27.34 -19.84 -3.96
CA HIS A 26 28.10 -18.59 -4.10
C HIS A 26 29.56 -18.83 -4.43
N ASN A 27 30.18 -19.82 -3.76
CA ASN A 27 31.56 -20.18 -4.03
C ASN A 27 31.74 -20.73 -5.45
N LYS A 28 30.83 -21.62 -5.90
CA LYS A 28 30.88 -22.19 -7.24
C LYS A 28 30.65 -21.15 -8.34
N ILE A 29 29.76 -20.21 -8.14
CA ILE A 29 29.52 -19.11 -9.07
C ILE A 29 30.77 -18.24 -9.23
N LYS A 30 31.48 -17.96 -8.13
CA LYS A 30 32.75 -17.22 -8.16
C LYS A 30 33.85 -18.02 -8.84
N GLU A 31 34.00 -19.32 -8.50
CA GLU A 31 34.98 -20.21 -9.07
C GLU A 31 34.84 -20.31 -10.60
N LEU A 32 33.61 -20.44 -11.08
CA LEU A 32 33.27 -20.62 -12.50
C LEU A 32 33.00 -19.31 -13.23
N ASN A 33 33.14 -18.17 -12.55
CA ASN A 33 32.91 -16.83 -13.08
C ASN A 33 31.55 -16.69 -13.82
N ILE A 34 30.47 -17.24 -13.22
CA ILE A 34 29.12 -17.26 -13.81
C ILE A 34 28.47 -15.89 -13.68
N ASP A 35 28.02 -15.30 -14.78
CA ASP A 35 27.22 -14.07 -14.75
C ASP A 35 25.84 -14.28 -14.13
N ILE A 36 25.58 -13.58 -13.04
CA ILE A 36 24.32 -13.55 -12.31
C ILE A 36 23.65 -12.17 -12.31
N SER A 37 24.05 -11.28 -13.20
CA SER A 37 23.51 -9.92 -13.32
C SER A 37 21.99 -9.89 -13.52
N HIS A 38 21.44 -10.95 -14.11
CA HIS A 38 20.00 -11.15 -14.32
C HIS A 38 19.23 -11.63 -13.08
N PHE A 39 19.93 -11.91 -11.96
CA PHE A 39 19.23 -12.30 -10.73
C PHE A 39 18.58 -11.10 -10.07
N SER A 40 17.29 -11.19 -9.82
CA SER A 40 16.51 -10.11 -9.19
C SER A 40 16.71 -9.99 -7.66
N GLY A 41 17.42 -10.94 -7.05
CA GLY A 41 17.70 -10.94 -5.60
C GLY A 41 16.44 -10.75 -4.74
N LYS A 42 16.54 -9.88 -3.73
CA LYS A 42 15.41 -9.52 -2.85
C LYS A 42 14.31 -8.71 -3.57
N LEU A 43 14.59 -8.21 -4.77
CA LEU A 43 13.66 -7.36 -5.54
C LEU A 43 12.80 -8.16 -6.55
N TRP A 44 12.78 -9.49 -6.46
CA TRP A 44 12.05 -10.36 -7.40
C TRP A 44 10.55 -10.04 -7.50
N SER A 45 9.98 -9.44 -6.44
CA SER A 45 8.57 -9.04 -6.38
C SER A 45 8.34 -7.56 -6.72
N LYS A 46 9.40 -6.78 -6.96
CA LYS A 46 9.26 -5.36 -7.29
C LYS A 46 8.41 -5.19 -8.54
N GLY A 47 7.34 -4.44 -8.44
CA GLY A 47 6.38 -4.22 -9.52
C GLY A 47 5.41 -5.38 -9.79
N LYS A 48 5.50 -6.51 -9.05
CA LYS A 48 4.56 -7.62 -9.16
C LYS A 48 3.45 -7.49 -8.13
N ILE A 49 2.21 -7.72 -8.54
CA ILE A 49 1.08 -7.83 -7.61
C ILE A 49 1.09 -9.27 -7.09
N LEU A 50 1.49 -9.46 -5.83
CA LEU A 50 1.52 -10.75 -5.16
C LEU A 50 0.21 -10.95 -4.38
N GLY A 51 -0.36 -12.15 -4.51
CA GLY A 51 -1.58 -12.53 -3.82
C GLY A 51 -2.86 -12.29 -4.65
N PRO A 52 -4.01 -12.75 -4.14
CA PRO A 52 -5.29 -12.59 -4.82
C PRO A 52 -5.63 -11.11 -4.93
N LYS A 53 -6.07 -10.69 -6.12
CA LYS A 53 -6.59 -9.32 -6.33
C LYS A 53 -7.97 -9.24 -5.70
N ILE A 54 -8.05 -8.66 -4.50
CA ILE A 54 -9.34 -8.33 -3.89
C ILE A 54 -9.93 -7.14 -4.65
N ASN A 55 -11.19 -7.26 -5.06
CA ASN A 55 -11.91 -6.19 -5.74
C ASN A 55 -12.00 -4.97 -4.82
N ILE A 56 -11.85 -3.77 -5.36
CA ILE A 56 -11.98 -2.54 -4.59
C ILE A 56 -13.38 -2.39 -3.98
N GLN A 57 -14.40 -2.88 -4.67
CA GLN A 57 -15.78 -2.85 -4.20
C GLN A 57 -15.98 -3.63 -2.90
N ASP A 58 -15.22 -4.72 -2.68
CA ASP A 58 -15.29 -5.49 -1.43
C ASP A 58 -14.87 -4.63 -0.22
N TYR A 59 -13.91 -3.72 -0.43
CA TYR A 59 -13.50 -2.77 0.61
C TYR A 59 -14.50 -1.64 0.79
N LEU A 60 -15.03 -1.08 -0.31
CA LEU A 60 -16.01 0.00 -0.27
C LEU A 60 -17.36 -0.44 0.30
N ASN A 61 -17.71 -1.71 0.14
CA ASN A 61 -18.91 -2.32 0.73
C ASN A 61 -18.64 -2.87 2.14
N ASN A 62 -17.48 -2.61 2.71
CA ASN A 62 -17.08 -3.07 4.05
C ASN A 62 -17.08 -4.61 4.24
N LEU A 63 -16.99 -5.38 3.14
CA LEU A 63 -16.95 -6.84 3.15
C LEU A 63 -15.56 -7.37 3.54
N LYS A 64 -14.52 -6.57 3.36
CA LYS A 64 -13.13 -6.93 3.68
C LYS A 64 -12.45 -5.80 4.44
N PRO A 65 -11.70 -6.10 5.51
CA PRO A 65 -10.96 -5.08 6.24
C PRO A 65 -9.76 -4.59 5.42
N ILE A 66 -9.47 -3.31 5.51
CA ILE A 66 -8.30 -2.68 4.90
C ILE A 66 -7.83 -1.51 5.76
N GLN A 67 -6.52 -1.30 5.81
CA GLN A 67 -5.96 -0.11 6.45
C GLN A 67 -6.25 1.14 5.60
N SER A 68 -6.65 2.24 6.23
CA SER A 68 -7.01 3.51 5.56
C SER A 68 -5.93 3.99 4.59
N PHE A 69 -4.65 3.89 4.96
CA PHE A 69 -3.54 4.24 4.08
C PHE A 69 -3.50 3.40 2.79
N LYS A 70 -3.74 2.09 2.90
CA LYS A 70 -3.76 1.18 1.73
C LYS A 70 -4.97 1.45 0.85
N LEU A 71 -6.13 1.70 1.47
CA LEU A 71 -7.35 2.04 0.74
C LEU A 71 -7.17 3.37 -0.01
N LYS A 72 -6.69 4.42 0.65
CA LYS A 72 -6.37 5.71 0.02
C LYS A 72 -5.55 5.54 -1.25
N ASN A 73 -4.40 4.84 -1.15
CA ASN A 73 -3.51 4.66 -2.29
C ASN A 73 -4.15 3.83 -3.42
N LYS A 74 -5.00 2.87 -3.06
CA LYS A 74 -5.74 2.06 -4.03
C LYS A 74 -6.78 2.90 -4.76
N LEU A 75 -7.55 3.73 -4.05
CA LEU A 75 -8.56 4.62 -4.62
C LEU A 75 -7.96 5.67 -5.56
N ILE A 76 -6.82 6.25 -5.17
CA ILE A 76 -6.10 7.21 -6.04
C ILE A 76 -5.59 6.49 -7.30
N ARG A 77 -4.97 5.33 -7.17
CA ARG A 77 -4.44 4.57 -8.30
C ARG A 77 -5.52 4.13 -9.28
N GLU A 78 -6.71 3.81 -8.78
CA GLU A 78 -7.85 3.40 -9.61
C GLU A 78 -8.69 4.60 -10.11
N GLY A 79 -8.25 5.84 -9.81
CA GLY A 79 -8.90 7.08 -10.28
C GLY A 79 -10.23 7.40 -9.59
N LEU A 80 -10.57 6.68 -8.49
CA LEU A 80 -11.80 6.91 -7.73
C LEU A 80 -11.71 8.13 -6.80
N LEU A 81 -10.48 8.52 -6.42
CA LEU A 81 -10.21 9.77 -5.72
C LEU A 81 -9.12 10.55 -6.45
N ILE A 82 -9.40 11.80 -6.73
CA ILE A 82 -8.43 12.72 -7.34
C ILE A 82 -7.51 13.25 -6.24
N PRO A 83 -6.16 13.29 -6.43
CA PRO A 83 -5.21 13.73 -5.41
C PRO A 83 -5.19 15.26 -5.25
N LYS A 84 -6.31 15.83 -4.81
CA LYS A 84 -6.49 17.24 -4.43
C LYS A 84 -7.32 17.35 -3.16
N CYS A 85 -7.16 18.45 -2.43
CA CYS A 85 -8.00 18.71 -1.26
C CYS A 85 -9.46 18.94 -1.69
N SER A 86 -10.40 18.23 -1.06
CA SER A 86 -11.84 18.36 -1.37
C SER A 86 -12.48 19.68 -0.92
N TYR A 87 -11.78 20.47 -0.09
CA TYR A 87 -12.26 21.78 0.36
C TYR A 87 -11.63 22.96 -0.38
N CYS A 88 -10.30 23.08 -0.35
CA CYS A 88 -9.58 24.20 -0.95
C CYS A 88 -9.09 23.89 -2.37
N GLU A 89 -9.32 22.68 -2.87
CA GLU A 89 -8.96 22.19 -4.21
C GLU A 89 -7.46 22.20 -4.54
N LEU A 90 -6.60 22.56 -3.59
CA LEU A 90 -5.16 22.56 -3.79
C LEU A 90 -4.64 21.13 -3.99
N SER A 91 -3.78 20.95 -4.99
CA SER A 91 -2.99 19.75 -5.26
C SER A 91 -1.51 19.94 -4.94
N ASN A 92 -1.04 21.18 -4.96
CA ASN A 92 0.35 21.55 -4.68
C ASN A 92 0.43 22.67 -3.66
N TRP A 93 1.56 22.71 -2.93
CA TRP A 93 1.95 23.76 -2.00
C TRP A 93 3.45 24.01 -2.13
N LEU A 94 3.87 25.24 -2.36
CA LEU A 94 5.28 25.59 -2.60
C LEU A 94 5.95 24.68 -3.65
N ASP A 95 5.31 24.52 -4.81
CA ASP A 95 5.76 23.71 -5.95
C ASP A 95 5.95 22.21 -5.67
N LYS A 96 5.41 21.72 -4.56
CA LYS A 96 5.41 20.30 -4.19
C LYS A 96 4.00 19.77 -4.02
N PRO A 97 3.77 18.47 -4.27
CA PRO A 97 2.48 17.86 -3.99
C PRO A 97 2.08 18.09 -2.53
N ILE A 98 0.87 18.60 -2.30
CA ILE A 98 0.36 18.83 -0.95
C ILE A 98 0.14 17.50 -0.23
N THR A 99 0.45 17.48 1.07
CA THR A 99 0.09 16.33 1.91
C THR A 99 -1.43 16.24 2.01
N LEU A 100 -1.99 15.10 1.61
CA LEU A 100 -3.41 14.82 1.72
C LEU A 100 -3.66 13.73 2.76
N GLU A 101 -4.58 13.99 3.65
CA GLU A 101 -5.09 13.05 4.65
C GLU A 101 -6.36 12.37 4.12
N PHE A 102 -6.57 11.13 4.53
CA PHE A 102 -7.75 10.35 4.18
C PHE A 102 -8.76 10.48 5.30
N ASP A 103 -9.89 11.07 5.00
CA ASP A 103 -10.90 11.43 6.00
C ASP A 103 -12.22 10.72 5.73
N HIS A 104 -12.85 10.26 6.82
CA HIS A 104 -14.19 9.70 6.84
C HIS A 104 -15.16 10.80 7.28
N ILE A 105 -16.02 11.26 6.38
CA ILE A 105 -16.90 12.43 6.56
C ILE A 105 -17.77 12.29 7.82
N ASN A 106 -18.28 11.08 8.07
CA ASN A 106 -19.09 10.79 9.26
C ASN A 106 -18.28 10.49 10.53
N GLY A 107 -16.93 10.46 10.46
CA GLY A 107 -16.03 10.14 11.56
C GLY A 107 -15.95 8.65 11.91
N GLN A 108 -16.55 7.75 11.14
CA GLN A 108 -16.51 6.30 11.35
C GLN A 108 -15.47 5.66 10.43
N HIS A 109 -14.32 5.27 10.97
CA HIS A 109 -13.18 4.79 10.16
C HIS A 109 -13.39 3.41 9.52
N TYR A 110 -14.43 2.69 9.87
CA TYR A 110 -14.82 1.41 9.28
C TYR A 110 -15.88 1.54 8.17
N ASP A 111 -16.47 2.72 8.00
CA ASP A 111 -17.40 2.99 6.92
C ASP A 111 -16.62 3.50 5.69
N ASN A 112 -16.24 2.55 4.83
CA ASN A 112 -15.47 2.82 3.62
C ASN A 112 -16.34 3.12 2.39
N SER A 113 -17.64 3.40 2.56
CA SER A 113 -18.48 3.83 1.43
C SER A 113 -17.84 5.00 0.70
N LEU A 114 -17.76 4.97 -0.62
CA LEU A 114 -17.05 5.99 -1.41
C LEU A 114 -17.58 7.41 -1.15
N SER A 115 -18.89 7.55 -0.94
CA SER A 115 -19.54 8.83 -0.58
C SER A 115 -19.12 9.38 0.78
N ASN A 116 -18.60 8.51 1.68
CA ASN A 116 -18.11 8.88 3.00
C ASN A 116 -16.59 9.18 3.02
N LEU A 117 -15.89 9.00 1.90
CA LEU A 117 -14.44 9.12 1.81
C LEU A 117 -14.04 10.38 1.05
N ARG A 118 -13.03 11.10 1.57
CA ARG A 118 -12.46 12.25 0.90
C ARG A 118 -10.97 12.39 1.17
N LEU A 119 -10.30 13.15 0.29
CA LEU A 119 -8.94 13.62 0.50
C LEU A 119 -8.97 15.08 0.94
N ILE A 120 -8.27 15.41 2.01
CA ILE A 120 -8.30 16.74 2.59
C ILE A 120 -6.90 17.13 3.06
N CYS A 121 -6.50 18.39 2.88
CA CYS A 121 -5.22 18.86 3.41
C CYS A 121 -5.30 19.07 4.94
N PRO A 122 -4.17 19.03 5.67
CA PRO A 122 -4.15 19.17 7.12
C PRO A 122 -4.83 20.45 7.63
N ASN A 123 -4.68 21.56 6.91
CA ASN A 123 -5.29 22.84 7.29
C ASN A 123 -6.83 22.77 7.23
N CYS A 124 -7.36 22.26 6.12
CA CYS A 124 -8.80 22.08 5.98
C CYS A 124 -9.34 21.00 6.92
N HIS A 125 -8.57 19.92 7.16
CA HIS A 125 -8.95 18.87 8.09
C HIS A 125 -9.07 19.39 9.52
N ALA A 126 -8.18 20.30 9.94
CA ALA A 126 -8.24 20.93 11.27
C ALA A 126 -9.55 21.69 11.52
N LEU A 127 -10.24 22.13 10.46
CA LEU A 127 -11.52 22.85 10.54
C LEU A 127 -12.73 21.91 10.62
N THR A 128 -12.56 20.60 10.35
CA THR A 128 -13.68 19.65 10.40
C THR A 128 -14.12 19.33 11.82
N ASP A 129 -15.37 18.94 11.97
CA ASP A 129 -15.95 18.57 13.27
C ASP A 129 -15.36 17.30 13.85
N ASN A 130 -14.84 16.40 12.99
CA ASN A 130 -14.28 15.11 13.40
C ASN A 130 -12.78 15.16 13.72
N TYR A 131 -12.14 16.31 13.50
CA TYR A 131 -10.68 16.44 13.66
C TYR A 131 -10.22 16.09 15.08
N ARG A 132 -9.24 15.17 15.17
CA ARG A 132 -8.63 14.72 16.44
C ARG A 132 -9.65 14.34 17.52
N GLY A 133 -10.79 13.81 17.10
CA GLY A 133 -11.81 13.32 18.03
C GLY A 133 -12.63 14.41 18.71
N LYS A 134 -12.75 15.61 18.12
CA LYS A 134 -13.64 16.69 18.61
C LYS A 134 -15.06 16.21 18.93
N ASN A 135 -15.53 15.15 18.27
CA ASN A 135 -16.86 14.55 18.47
C ASN A 135 -16.89 13.37 19.44
N LYS A 136 -15.76 13.00 20.07
CA LYS A 136 -15.76 11.96 21.10
C LYS A 136 -16.60 12.41 22.28
N GLY A 137 -17.61 11.61 22.64
CA GLY A 137 -18.52 11.90 23.76
C GLY A 137 -19.71 12.79 23.40
N LYS A 138 -19.82 13.28 22.17
CA LYS A 138 -21.02 13.98 21.71
C LYS A 138 -22.00 12.94 21.15
N THR A 139 -22.99 12.55 21.94
CA THR A 139 -24.12 11.73 21.45
C THR A 139 -24.87 12.57 20.44
N LYS A 140 -24.85 12.17 19.15
CA LYS A 140 -25.77 12.75 18.16
C LYS A 140 -27.15 12.17 18.47
N TYR A 141 -27.96 12.93 19.20
CA TYR A 141 -29.40 12.63 19.24
C TYR A 141 -29.95 12.96 17.84
N PHE A 142 -30.31 11.95 17.10
CA PHE A 142 -31.18 12.12 15.94
C PHE A 142 -32.57 12.45 16.47
N LEU A 143 -33.01 13.69 16.30
CA LEU A 143 -34.41 14.09 16.41
C LEU A 143 -35.11 13.74 15.11
#